data_2abc0dbcc5ef2b0811b8c768e94feae5
#
_entry.id   2abc0dbcc5ef2b0811b8c768e94feae5
#
_cell.length_a   1.000
_cell.length_b   1.000
_cell.length_c   1.000
_cell.angle_alpha   90.00
_cell.angle_beta   90.00
_cell.angle_gamma   90.00
#
_symmetry.space_group_name_H-M   'P 1'
#
loop_
_entity.id
_entity.type
_entity.pdbx_description
1 polymer ?
#
loop_
_entity_poly.entity_id
_entity_poly.type
_entity_poly.pdbx_seq_one_letter_code
_entity_poly.pdbx_strand_id
1 'polypeptide(L)'
;QTLRQFKPKTMEVRVNGPLPPGVVAKDVILGIIGQIGINGGIGHVIEYTGEAIRSLSMDGRMTVCNMSIEGGARAGMIAPDQTTFDYVNGRQFAPKGQDFEAAVEEWRKLPTEAGATFDKLVEIEAADLEPFVTWGTNPGMVTKITNRVPDPASFSQAHEREAAERALTYMGLEPNTPIQDIKIDRVFLGACTNSRIEDLRAAAEIIKGKHAHPEVYAMVVPGSARVKAEAEAEGLDRIFTDAGFDWRVAGCSMCLGMNPDVLQPGQRCASTSNRNFEGRQGKGGRTHLVSPPMAAAAAIAGHFVDVRQL
;
A
#
# COMPACT_ATOMS: atom_id res chain seq x y z
N GLN A 1 -16.14 -2.85 31.91
CA GLN A 1 -15.10 -3.74 31.40
C GLN A 1 -13.88 -2.90 31.01
N THR A 2 -12.67 -3.34 31.35
CA THR A 2 -11.42 -2.65 31.06
C THR A 2 -10.45 -3.61 30.38
N LEU A 3 -9.60 -3.08 29.50
CA LEU A 3 -8.51 -3.80 28.88
C LEU A 3 -7.19 -3.20 29.37
N ARG A 4 -6.34 -4.02 30.00
CA ARG A 4 -5.02 -3.59 30.43
C ARG A 4 -4.11 -3.40 29.21
N GLN A 5 -3.54 -2.20 29.06
CA GLN A 5 -2.57 -1.86 28.02
C GLN A 5 -1.26 -1.42 28.66
N PHE A 6 -0.14 -1.79 28.04
CA PHE A 6 1.14 -1.16 28.35
C PHE A 6 1.29 0.11 27.50
N LYS A 7 1.82 1.18 28.10
CA LYS A 7 2.18 2.39 27.33
C LYS A 7 3.18 2.01 26.23
N PRO A 8 2.86 2.28 24.96
CA PRO A 8 3.80 2.02 23.88
C PRO A 8 4.97 3.02 23.94
N LYS A 9 6.07 2.63 23.33
CA LYS A 9 7.15 3.54 22.95
C LYS A 9 6.73 4.38 21.76
N THR A 10 7.43 5.46 21.50
CA THR A 10 7.21 6.36 20.37
C THR A 10 8.30 6.17 19.31
N MET A 11 7.90 6.17 18.03
CA MET A 11 8.81 6.13 16.91
C MET A 11 8.44 7.24 15.93
N GLU A 12 9.39 8.05 15.55
CA GLU A 12 9.24 8.94 14.41
C GLU A 12 9.77 8.26 13.14
N VAL A 13 8.98 8.29 12.08
CA VAL A 13 9.43 7.96 10.72
C VAL A 13 9.31 9.21 9.88
N ARG A 14 10.45 9.80 9.54
CA ARG A 14 10.54 11.05 8.81
C ARG A 14 10.91 10.79 7.36
N VAL A 15 10.07 11.23 6.43
CA VAL A 15 10.32 11.12 4.98
C VAL A 15 10.58 12.51 4.42
N ASN A 16 11.84 12.80 4.12
CA ASN A 16 12.32 14.12 3.71
C ASN A 16 12.23 14.31 2.19
N GLY A 17 11.99 15.56 1.79
CA GLY A 17 11.94 15.96 0.39
C GLY A 17 10.64 15.58 -0.34
N PRO A 18 10.48 16.05 -1.59
CA PRO A 18 9.31 15.78 -2.42
C PRO A 18 9.31 14.34 -2.93
N LEU A 19 8.11 13.75 -3.07
CA LEU A 19 7.96 12.42 -3.66
C LEU A 19 8.36 12.45 -5.15
N PRO A 20 9.14 11.45 -5.63
CA PRO A 20 9.42 11.30 -7.04
C PRO A 20 8.14 11.02 -7.86
N PRO A 21 8.09 11.39 -9.15
CA PRO A 21 7.00 11.03 -10.03
C PRO A 21 6.75 9.51 -10.02
N GLY A 22 5.48 9.09 -10.03
CA GLY A 22 5.07 7.69 -10.04
C GLY A 22 5.15 6.97 -8.68
N VAL A 23 5.67 7.62 -7.64
CA VAL A 23 5.67 7.12 -6.26
C VAL A 23 4.42 7.61 -5.55
N VAL A 24 3.63 6.69 -4.99
CA VAL A 24 2.41 6.99 -4.24
C VAL A 24 2.51 6.49 -2.79
N ALA A 25 1.51 6.82 -1.97
CA ALA A 25 1.51 6.49 -0.55
C ALA A 25 1.77 5.00 -0.23
N LYS A 26 1.31 4.08 -1.11
CA LYS A 26 1.58 2.65 -0.97
C LYS A 26 3.07 2.33 -1.12
N ASP A 27 3.74 2.98 -2.06
CA ASP A 27 5.18 2.81 -2.26
C ASP A 27 5.96 3.38 -1.07
N VAL A 28 5.53 4.52 -0.54
CA VAL A 28 6.13 5.11 0.68
C VAL A 28 6.09 4.12 1.84
N ILE A 29 4.92 3.57 2.15
CA ILE A 29 4.81 2.65 3.30
C ILE A 29 5.50 1.30 3.03
N LEU A 30 5.51 0.79 1.81
CA LEU A 30 6.26 -0.41 1.45
C LEU A 30 7.77 -0.17 1.59
N GLY A 31 8.27 0.99 1.18
CA GLY A 31 9.67 1.38 1.38
C GLY A 31 10.03 1.48 2.86
N ILE A 32 9.17 2.10 3.68
CA ILE A 32 9.34 2.17 5.13
C ILE A 32 9.41 0.76 5.74
N ILE A 33 8.45 -0.12 5.42
CA ILE A 33 8.42 -1.50 5.94
C ILE A 33 9.64 -2.29 5.46
N GLY A 34 10.07 -2.07 4.21
CA GLY A 34 11.30 -2.67 3.69
C GLY A 34 12.55 -2.29 4.50
N GLN A 35 12.62 -1.06 4.98
CA GLN A 35 13.74 -0.57 5.78
C GLN A 35 13.69 -1.01 7.25
N ILE A 36 12.51 -0.95 7.90
CA ILE A 36 12.38 -1.28 9.33
C ILE A 36 12.10 -2.76 9.59
N GLY A 37 11.66 -3.50 8.56
CA GLY A 37 11.17 -4.87 8.66
C GLY A 37 9.76 -4.97 9.25
N ILE A 38 9.15 -6.16 9.15
CA ILE A 38 7.80 -6.43 9.67
C ILE A 38 7.70 -6.39 11.21
N ASN A 39 8.84 -6.37 11.89
CA ASN A 39 8.96 -6.33 13.35
C ASN A 39 9.50 -5.00 13.87
N GLY A 40 9.89 -4.08 12.99
CA GLY A 40 10.59 -2.84 13.35
C GLY A 40 9.81 -1.89 14.24
N GLY A 41 8.48 -1.93 14.14
CA GLY A 41 7.54 -1.13 14.93
C GLY A 41 6.99 -1.82 16.18
N ILE A 42 7.43 -3.06 16.50
CA ILE A 42 6.89 -3.78 17.66
C ILE A 42 7.05 -2.95 18.95
N GLY A 43 5.94 -2.82 19.67
CA GLY A 43 5.88 -2.05 20.93
C GLY A 43 5.83 -0.54 20.76
N HIS A 44 5.82 -0.02 19.53
CA HIS A 44 5.78 1.41 19.23
C HIS A 44 4.43 1.86 18.67
N VAL A 45 4.14 3.15 18.86
CA VAL A 45 3.24 3.93 18.03
C VAL A 45 4.13 4.78 17.12
N ILE A 46 3.83 4.80 15.81
CA ILE A 46 4.62 5.55 14.83
C ILE A 46 3.95 6.89 14.55
N GLU A 47 4.71 7.98 14.61
CA GLU A 47 4.35 9.25 14.01
C GLU A 47 5.12 9.42 12.70
N TYR A 48 4.37 9.62 11.61
CA TYR A 48 4.95 9.90 10.30
C TYR A 48 5.06 11.40 10.09
N THR A 49 6.25 11.85 9.72
CA THR A 49 6.60 13.26 9.54
C THR A 49 7.37 13.49 8.25
N GLY A 50 7.79 14.71 8.01
CA GLY A 50 8.57 15.09 6.83
C GLY A 50 7.71 15.68 5.70
N GLU A 51 8.39 16.24 4.70
CA GLU A 51 7.76 16.94 3.59
C GLU A 51 6.89 16.00 2.74
N ALA A 52 7.42 14.81 2.41
CA ALA A 52 6.70 13.81 1.64
C ALA A 52 5.38 13.40 2.31
N ILE A 53 5.39 13.19 3.64
CA ILE A 53 4.19 12.81 4.38
C ILE A 53 3.15 13.94 4.40
N ARG A 54 3.60 15.19 4.60
CA ARG A 54 2.70 16.35 4.59
C ARG A 54 2.06 16.60 3.22
N SER A 55 2.76 16.27 2.14
CA SER A 55 2.25 16.42 0.77
C SER A 55 1.18 15.40 0.39
N LEU A 56 1.03 14.30 1.15
CA LEU A 56 0.03 13.28 0.89
C LEU A 56 -1.40 13.81 1.11
N SER A 57 -2.32 13.39 0.23
CA SER A 57 -3.75 13.50 0.46
C SER A 57 -4.19 12.76 1.72
N MET A 58 -5.42 12.97 2.18
CA MET A 58 -5.95 12.19 3.31
C MET A 58 -6.06 10.69 2.99
N ASP A 59 -6.39 10.32 1.76
CA ASP A 59 -6.42 8.91 1.34
C ASP A 59 -5.01 8.29 1.41
N GLY A 60 -4.00 9.03 0.96
CA GLY A 60 -2.60 8.63 1.08
C GLY A 60 -2.14 8.50 2.53
N ARG A 61 -2.47 9.47 3.39
CA ARG A 61 -2.16 9.43 4.84
C ARG A 61 -2.81 8.23 5.52
N MET A 62 -4.07 7.94 5.19
CA MET A 62 -4.76 6.76 5.70
C MET A 62 -4.12 5.46 5.23
N THR A 63 -3.58 5.41 4.02
CA THR A 63 -2.82 4.24 3.52
C THR A 63 -1.56 4.01 4.36
N VAL A 64 -0.76 5.05 4.60
CA VAL A 64 0.47 4.95 5.41
C VAL A 64 0.14 4.52 6.84
N CYS A 65 -0.80 5.19 7.50
CA CYS A 65 -1.19 4.85 8.87
C CYS A 65 -1.76 3.44 8.99
N ASN A 66 -2.60 3.01 8.04
CA ASN A 66 -3.22 1.70 8.07
C ASN A 66 -2.19 0.56 7.96
N MET A 67 -1.16 0.74 7.16
CA MET A 67 -0.11 -0.27 6.98
C MET A 67 0.99 -0.23 8.04
N SER A 68 0.90 0.62 9.04
CA SER A 68 1.82 0.59 10.20
C SER A 68 1.79 -0.76 10.93
N ILE A 69 0.64 -1.42 10.91
CA ILE A 69 0.45 -2.75 11.52
C ILE A 69 1.32 -3.80 10.80
N GLU A 70 1.51 -3.69 9.49
CA GLU A 70 2.36 -4.57 8.70
C GLU A 70 3.85 -4.40 9.02
N GLY A 71 4.24 -3.23 9.56
CA GLY A 71 5.56 -2.98 10.16
C GLY A 71 5.66 -3.36 11.64
N GLY A 72 4.60 -3.97 12.21
CA GLY A 72 4.56 -4.42 13.61
C GLY A 72 4.15 -3.36 14.63
N ALA A 73 3.84 -2.13 14.21
CA ALA A 73 3.46 -1.06 15.11
C ALA A 73 2.04 -1.24 15.67
N ARG A 74 1.76 -0.61 16.82
CA ARG A 74 0.42 -0.60 17.42
C ARG A 74 -0.52 0.37 16.73
N ALA A 75 0.01 1.47 16.21
CA ALA A 75 -0.72 2.50 15.47
C ALA A 75 0.26 3.32 14.64
N GLY A 76 -0.26 3.98 13.60
CA GLY A 76 0.41 5.03 12.86
C GLY A 76 -0.41 6.30 12.95
N MET A 77 0.25 7.44 13.09
CA MET A 77 -0.36 8.75 13.21
C MET A 77 0.35 9.76 12.33
N ILE A 78 -0.41 10.73 11.86
CA ILE A 78 0.08 11.93 11.18
C ILE A 78 -0.59 13.13 11.85
N ALA A 79 0.19 14.12 12.23
CA ALA A 79 -0.34 15.33 12.86
C ALA A 79 -1.36 16.00 11.94
N PRO A 80 -2.51 16.48 12.48
CA PRO A 80 -3.51 17.17 11.68
C PRO A 80 -2.98 18.52 11.19
N ASP A 81 -3.28 18.83 9.94
CA ASP A 81 -2.96 20.10 9.29
C ASP A 81 -4.14 20.56 8.41
N GLN A 82 -3.92 21.56 7.55
CA GLN A 82 -4.98 22.10 6.69
C GLN A 82 -5.61 21.03 5.79
N THR A 83 -4.82 20.06 5.27
CA THR A 83 -5.34 18.92 4.48
C THR A 83 -6.36 18.11 5.28
N THR A 84 -6.07 17.90 6.58
CA THR A 84 -6.99 17.18 7.48
C THR A 84 -8.25 18.00 7.73
N PHE A 85 -8.13 19.30 7.99
CA PHE A 85 -9.28 20.18 8.27
C PHE A 85 -10.20 20.28 7.06
N ASP A 86 -9.65 20.49 5.86
CA ASP A 86 -10.41 20.52 4.62
C ASP A 86 -11.14 19.22 4.33
N TYR A 87 -10.49 18.08 4.60
CA TYR A 87 -11.10 16.76 4.42
C TYR A 87 -12.27 16.52 5.37
N VAL A 88 -12.19 16.98 6.61
CA VAL A 88 -13.25 16.79 7.64
C VAL A 88 -14.39 17.77 7.44
N ASN A 89 -14.11 18.99 6.92
CA ASN A 89 -15.11 20.02 6.73
C ASN A 89 -16.27 19.55 5.84
N GLY A 90 -17.50 19.84 6.28
CA GLY A 90 -18.72 19.51 5.54
C GLY A 90 -19.14 18.03 5.61
N ARG A 91 -18.39 17.16 6.27
CA ARG A 91 -18.79 15.77 6.46
C ARG A 91 -19.99 15.65 7.39
N GLN A 92 -20.80 14.61 7.17
CA GLN A 92 -22.10 14.43 7.84
C GLN A 92 -22.03 14.52 9.37
N PHE A 93 -20.99 13.94 9.96
CA PHE A 93 -20.83 13.85 11.43
C PHE A 93 -19.75 14.81 11.97
N ALA A 94 -19.16 15.65 11.11
CA ALA A 94 -18.24 16.68 11.55
C ALA A 94 -18.97 17.82 12.25
N PRO A 95 -18.33 18.54 13.18
CA PRO A 95 -18.83 19.80 13.68
C PRO A 95 -19.13 20.77 12.54
N LYS A 96 -20.04 21.72 12.75
CA LYS A 96 -20.48 22.67 11.70
C LYS A 96 -20.41 24.10 12.20
N GLY A 97 -20.17 25.04 11.26
CA GLY A 97 -20.13 26.46 11.58
C GLY A 97 -19.10 26.78 12.66
N GLN A 98 -19.51 27.53 13.69
CA GLN A 98 -18.66 27.96 14.80
C GLN A 98 -18.06 26.78 15.59
N ASP A 99 -18.81 25.67 15.72
CA ASP A 99 -18.30 24.46 16.40
C ASP A 99 -17.15 23.83 15.61
N PHE A 100 -17.19 23.90 14.28
CA PHE A 100 -16.08 23.44 13.44
C PHE A 100 -14.84 24.33 13.62
N GLU A 101 -15.02 25.64 13.62
CA GLU A 101 -13.93 26.59 13.85
C GLU A 101 -13.27 26.38 15.21
N ALA A 102 -14.07 26.22 16.27
CA ALA A 102 -13.59 25.92 17.60
C ALA A 102 -12.83 24.56 17.67
N ALA A 103 -13.35 23.56 16.96
CA ALA A 103 -12.67 22.25 16.86
C ALA A 103 -11.33 22.37 16.14
N VAL A 104 -11.23 23.13 15.05
CA VAL A 104 -9.97 23.35 14.32
C VAL A 104 -8.94 24.03 15.22
N GLU A 105 -9.34 25.02 16.03
CA GLU A 105 -8.42 25.66 17.00
C GLU A 105 -7.85 24.66 18.02
N GLU A 106 -8.65 23.68 18.47
CA GLU A 106 -8.15 22.62 19.34
C GLU A 106 -7.28 21.62 18.58
N TRP A 107 -7.64 21.24 17.35
CA TRP A 107 -6.85 20.30 16.54
C TRP A 107 -5.48 20.87 16.16
N ARG A 108 -5.34 22.19 16.00
CA ARG A 108 -4.06 22.87 15.77
C ARG A 108 -3.06 22.70 16.91
N LYS A 109 -3.52 22.30 18.11
CA LYS A 109 -2.67 22.05 19.29
C LYS A 109 -2.17 20.60 19.38
N LEU A 110 -2.65 19.70 18.50
CA LEU A 110 -2.32 18.27 18.53
C LEU A 110 -0.93 17.89 17.94
N PRO A 111 -0.32 18.67 17.03
CA PRO A 111 1.01 18.34 16.55
C PRO A 111 2.02 18.20 17.69
N THR A 112 2.95 17.26 17.53
CA THR A 112 4.05 17.07 18.47
C THR A 112 4.85 18.36 18.64
N GLU A 113 5.13 18.72 19.87
CA GLU A 113 5.86 19.96 20.23
C GLU A 113 7.31 19.95 19.69
N ALA A 114 7.80 21.13 19.33
CA ALA A 114 9.19 21.26 18.91
C ALA A 114 10.16 20.84 20.05
N GLY A 115 11.11 19.97 19.72
CA GLY A 115 12.07 19.42 20.68
C GLY A 115 11.58 18.19 21.45
N ALA A 116 10.39 17.68 21.17
CA ALA A 116 9.96 16.39 21.70
C ALA A 116 10.92 15.27 21.25
N THR A 117 11.14 14.31 22.14
CA THR A 117 12.05 13.18 21.89
C THR A 117 11.24 11.91 21.63
N PHE A 118 11.67 11.14 20.65
CA PHE A 118 11.12 9.81 20.35
C PHE A 118 12.08 8.73 20.84
N ASP A 119 11.55 7.57 21.22
CA ASP A 119 12.37 6.41 21.59
C ASP A 119 13.18 5.87 20.38
N LYS A 120 12.66 6.08 19.17
CA LYS A 120 13.32 5.69 17.91
C LYS A 120 13.02 6.71 16.81
N LEU A 121 14.05 7.02 16.01
CA LEU A 121 13.95 7.84 14.80
C LEU A 121 14.39 7.00 13.59
N VAL A 122 13.62 7.08 12.51
CA VAL A 122 13.95 6.54 11.19
C VAL A 122 13.83 7.67 10.18
N GLU A 123 14.87 7.92 9.43
CA GLU A 123 14.91 8.94 8.39
C GLU A 123 15.03 8.29 7.02
N ILE A 124 14.26 8.78 6.07
CA ILE A 124 14.19 8.32 4.69
C ILE A 124 14.19 9.53 3.79
N GLU A 125 15.05 9.53 2.78
CA GLU A 125 15.00 10.52 1.72
C GLU A 125 13.99 10.09 0.66
N ALA A 126 13.00 10.93 0.39
CA ALA A 126 11.96 10.63 -0.60
C ALA A 126 12.54 10.38 -1.99
N ALA A 127 13.64 11.04 -2.31
CA ALA A 127 14.36 10.85 -3.58
C ALA A 127 14.87 9.41 -3.80
N ASP A 128 15.05 8.65 -2.73
CA ASP A 128 15.47 7.25 -2.79
C ASP A 128 14.29 6.28 -2.99
N LEU A 129 13.05 6.77 -2.92
CA LEU A 129 11.88 5.94 -3.13
C LEU A 129 11.59 5.76 -4.63
N GLU A 130 11.12 4.58 -4.95
CA GLU A 130 10.64 4.19 -6.28
C GLU A 130 9.33 3.41 -6.13
N PRO A 131 8.62 3.07 -7.21
CA PRO A 131 7.59 2.06 -7.13
C PRO A 131 8.17 0.73 -6.62
N PHE A 132 7.46 0.13 -5.65
CA PHE A 132 7.91 -1.08 -4.96
C PHE A 132 7.09 -2.31 -5.34
N VAL A 133 7.75 -3.48 -5.28
CA VAL A 133 7.15 -4.80 -5.48
C VAL A 133 7.64 -5.74 -4.39
N THR A 134 6.75 -6.46 -3.71
CA THR A 134 7.19 -7.53 -2.80
C THR A 134 7.62 -8.75 -3.61
N TRP A 135 8.79 -9.30 -3.29
CA TRP A 135 9.35 -10.50 -3.93
C TRP A 135 9.12 -11.77 -3.11
N GLY A 136 8.74 -11.64 -1.84
CA GLY A 136 8.58 -12.77 -0.92
C GLY A 136 7.18 -12.84 -0.29
N THR A 137 7.09 -13.48 0.86
CA THR A 137 5.84 -13.88 1.52
C THR A 137 5.41 -12.96 2.66
N ASN A 138 5.98 -11.76 2.75
CA ASN A 138 5.55 -10.73 3.69
C ASN A 138 5.88 -9.32 3.14
N PRO A 139 5.27 -8.24 3.68
CA PRO A 139 5.50 -6.88 3.18
C PRO A 139 6.92 -6.35 3.36
N GLY A 140 7.72 -6.93 4.27
CA GLY A 140 9.14 -6.55 4.44
C GLY A 140 10.05 -7.16 3.38
N MET A 141 9.61 -8.22 2.70
CA MET A 141 10.33 -8.80 1.56
C MET A 141 9.98 -8.03 0.28
N VAL A 142 10.43 -6.79 0.20
CA VAL A 142 10.10 -5.82 -0.84
C VAL A 142 11.37 -5.27 -1.49
N THR A 143 11.28 -4.89 -2.76
CA THR A 143 12.37 -4.24 -3.49
C THR A 143 11.82 -3.24 -4.52
N LYS A 144 12.67 -2.37 -5.02
CA LYS A 144 12.34 -1.40 -6.07
C LYS A 144 12.04 -2.12 -7.40
N ILE A 145 11.15 -1.56 -8.19
CA ILE A 145 10.79 -2.11 -9.53
C ILE A 145 12.01 -2.26 -10.46
N THR A 146 13.00 -1.39 -10.30
CA THR A 146 14.23 -1.40 -11.10
C THR A 146 15.24 -2.47 -10.67
N ASN A 147 15.02 -3.10 -9.54
CA ASN A 147 15.92 -4.07 -8.96
C ASN A 147 15.67 -5.51 -9.46
N ARG A 148 16.40 -6.43 -8.84
CA ARG A 148 16.29 -7.87 -9.03
C ARG A 148 15.79 -8.54 -7.75
N VAL A 149 15.27 -9.75 -7.88
CA VAL A 149 14.98 -10.64 -6.76
C VAL A 149 16.26 -10.84 -5.96
N PRO A 150 16.27 -10.57 -4.64
CA PRO A 150 17.46 -10.70 -3.82
C PRO A 150 18.01 -12.13 -3.82
N ASP A 151 19.32 -12.24 -3.81
CA ASP A 151 20.01 -13.52 -3.63
C ASP A 151 20.05 -13.84 -2.13
N PRO A 152 19.54 -14.99 -1.66
CA PRO A 152 19.64 -15.40 -0.27
C PRO A 152 21.05 -15.34 0.30
N ALA A 153 22.08 -15.62 -0.52
CA ALA A 153 23.47 -15.54 -0.11
C ALA A 153 23.94 -14.11 0.28
N SER A 154 23.20 -13.07 -0.14
CA SER A 154 23.52 -11.68 0.21
C SER A 154 23.14 -11.30 1.64
N PHE A 155 22.28 -12.07 2.31
CA PHE A 155 21.87 -11.79 3.69
C PHE A 155 22.93 -12.28 4.68
N SER A 156 23.30 -11.41 5.63
CA SER A 156 24.35 -11.70 6.61
C SER A 156 23.91 -12.71 7.67
N GLN A 157 22.63 -12.67 8.06
CA GLN A 157 22.08 -13.53 9.13
C GLN A 157 21.55 -14.86 8.56
N ALA A 158 21.88 -15.98 9.22
CA ALA A 158 21.46 -17.29 8.77
C ALA A 158 19.92 -17.43 8.66
N HIS A 159 19.20 -16.91 9.65
CA HIS A 159 17.73 -16.98 9.66
C HIS A 159 17.08 -16.14 8.55
N GLU A 160 17.74 -15.04 8.12
CA GLU A 160 17.27 -14.24 6.97
C GLU A 160 17.48 -15.00 5.66
N ARG A 161 18.63 -15.67 5.51
CA ARG A 161 18.90 -16.53 4.34
C ARG A 161 17.88 -17.64 4.21
N GLU A 162 17.64 -18.39 5.29
CA GLU A 162 16.64 -19.47 5.32
C GLU A 162 15.22 -18.96 5.02
N ALA A 163 14.86 -17.78 5.55
CA ALA A 163 13.57 -17.15 5.28
C ALA A 163 13.46 -16.75 3.80
N ALA A 164 14.51 -16.19 3.21
CA ALA A 164 14.56 -15.83 1.80
C ALA A 164 14.48 -17.05 0.89
N GLU A 165 15.24 -18.12 1.15
CA GLU A 165 15.19 -19.37 0.39
C GLU A 165 13.78 -19.99 0.39
N ARG A 166 13.15 -20.05 1.58
CA ARG A 166 11.78 -20.53 1.71
C ARG A 166 10.80 -19.67 0.93
N ALA A 167 10.93 -18.34 1.02
CA ALA A 167 10.07 -17.41 0.32
C ALA A 167 10.21 -17.54 -1.20
N LEU A 168 11.44 -17.62 -1.72
CA LEU A 168 11.69 -17.81 -3.14
C LEU A 168 11.12 -19.14 -3.66
N THR A 169 11.30 -20.23 -2.88
CA THR A 169 10.70 -21.54 -3.19
C THR A 169 9.18 -21.44 -3.32
N TYR A 170 8.52 -20.82 -2.32
CA TYR A 170 7.06 -20.62 -2.36
C TYR A 170 6.62 -19.74 -3.53
N MET A 171 7.31 -18.62 -3.72
CA MET A 171 7.00 -17.67 -4.78
C MET A 171 7.43 -18.20 -6.18
N GLY A 172 8.19 -19.30 -6.27
CA GLY A 172 8.70 -19.83 -7.52
C GLY A 172 9.52 -18.80 -8.27
N LEU A 173 10.45 -18.16 -7.59
CA LEU A 173 11.35 -17.15 -8.13
C LEU A 173 12.79 -17.62 -8.00
N GLU A 174 13.57 -17.32 -9.04
CA GLU A 174 15.02 -17.53 -9.01
C GLU A 174 15.73 -16.26 -8.51
N PRO A 175 16.78 -16.40 -7.69
CA PRO A 175 17.62 -15.28 -7.31
C PRO A 175 18.11 -14.48 -8.53
N ASN A 176 18.29 -13.19 -8.34
CA ASN A 176 18.78 -12.27 -9.37
C ASN A 176 17.89 -12.11 -10.62
N THR A 177 16.67 -12.67 -10.63
CA THR A 177 15.67 -12.39 -11.68
C THR A 177 15.31 -10.90 -11.64
N PRO A 178 15.35 -10.14 -12.75
CA PRO A 178 14.81 -8.78 -12.77
C PRO A 178 13.35 -8.78 -12.38
N ILE A 179 12.94 -7.83 -11.52
CA ILE A 179 11.53 -7.74 -11.10
C ILE A 179 10.62 -7.58 -12.31
N GLN A 180 11.03 -6.83 -13.31
CA GLN A 180 10.26 -6.58 -14.52
C GLN A 180 10.09 -7.80 -15.43
N ASP A 181 10.89 -8.85 -15.27
CA ASP A 181 10.74 -10.10 -16.03
C ASP A 181 9.71 -11.07 -15.42
N ILE A 182 9.20 -10.75 -14.24
CA ILE A 182 8.24 -11.59 -13.52
C ILE A 182 6.85 -11.43 -14.14
N LYS A 183 6.39 -12.48 -14.82
CA LYS A 183 5.03 -12.56 -15.38
C LYS A 183 3.98 -12.71 -14.30
N ILE A 184 2.76 -12.24 -14.57
CA ILE A 184 1.60 -12.34 -13.68
C ILE A 184 0.43 -13.00 -14.39
N ASP A 185 -0.42 -13.70 -13.64
CA ASP A 185 -1.66 -14.33 -14.12
C ASP A 185 -2.89 -13.52 -13.73
N ARG A 186 -2.79 -12.77 -12.63
CA ARG A 186 -3.90 -12.06 -12.01
C ARG A 186 -3.51 -10.66 -11.58
N VAL A 187 -4.47 -9.76 -11.62
CA VAL A 187 -4.39 -8.46 -10.95
C VAL A 187 -5.58 -8.30 -10.01
N PHE A 188 -5.30 -7.93 -8.78
CA PHE A 188 -6.28 -7.56 -7.79
C PHE A 188 -6.09 -6.10 -7.40
N LEU A 189 -6.94 -5.21 -7.91
CA LEU A 189 -7.03 -3.82 -7.50
C LEU A 189 -8.19 -3.70 -6.52
N GLY A 190 -7.88 -3.73 -5.22
CA GLY A 190 -8.88 -3.83 -4.17
C GLY A 190 -8.30 -3.53 -2.80
N ALA A 191 -9.03 -3.91 -1.77
CA ALA A 191 -8.80 -3.62 -0.36
C ALA A 191 -9.28 -2.23 0.09
N CYS A 192 -9.75 -2.15 1.33
CA CYS A 192 -10.19 -0.88 1.94
C CYS A 192 -9.07 0.16 2.08
N THR A 193 -7.80 -0.27 2.00
CA THR A 193 -6.63 0.60 2.07
C THR A 193 -6.29 1.21 0.72
N ASN A 194 -6.29 0.41 -0.37
CA ASN A 194 -5.84 0.83 -1.70
C ASN A 194 -6.87 0.52 -2.80
N SER A 195 -8.12 0.86 -2.56
CA SER A 195 -9.17 0.97 -3.57
C SER A 195 -10.16 2.08 -3.17
N ARG A 196 -9.62 3.20 -2.70
CA ARG A 196 -10.33 4.44 -2.49
C ARG A 196 -10.49 5.16 -3.81
N ILE A 197 -11.24 6.25 -3.81
CA ILE A 197 -11.53 6.95 -5.08
C ILE A 197 -10.26 7.45 -5.77
N GLU A 198 -9.29 7.98 -5.02
CA GLU A 198 -8.01 8.45 -5.57
C GLU A 198 -7.20 7.30 -6.18
N ASP A 199 -7.19 6.12 -5.54
CA ASP A 199 -6.52 4.92 -6.06
C ASP A 199 -7.13 4.45 -7.39
N LEU A 200 -8.47 4.47 -7.47
CA LEU A 200 -9.20 4.10 -8.68
C LEU A 200 -8.95 5.09 -9.82
N ARG A 201 -8.95 6.39 -9.52
CA ARG A 201 -8.61 7.45 -10.51
C ARG A 201 -7.18 7.26 -11.03
N ALA A 202 -6.20 7.07 -10.13
CA ALA A 202 -4.81 6.88 -10.51
C ALA A 202 -4.60 5.62 -11.37
N ALA A 203 -5.26 4.51 -11.05
CA ALA A 203 -5.21 3.30 -11.85
C ALA A 203 -5.91 3.47 -13.20
N ALA A 204 -7.06 4.16 -13.23
CA ALA A 204 -7.83 4.43 -14.45
C ALA A 204 -7.02 5.26 -15.47
N GLU A 205 -6.25 6.25 -15.02
CA GLU A 205 -5.39 7.04 -15.90
C GLU A 205 -4.33 6.17 -16.62
N ILE A 206 -3.81 5.14 -15.97
CA ILE A 206 -2.82 4.22 -16.57
C ILE A 206 -3.45 3.35 -17.66
N ILE A 207 -4.69 2.87 -17.46
CA ILE A 207 -5.33 1.91 -18.37
C ILE A 207 -6.20 2.56 -19.44
N LYS A 208 -6.51 3.83 -19.32
CA LYS A 208 -7.41 4.55 -20.25
C LYS A 208 -6.97 4.40 -21.70
N GLY A 209 -7.85 3.84 -22.54
CA GLY A 209 -7.60 3.57 -23.95
C GLY A 209 -6.64 2.39 -24.22
N LYS A 210 -6.29 1.62 -23.19
CA LYS A 210 -5.48 0.41 -23.29
C LYS A 210 -6.32 -0.81 -22.90
N HIS A 211 -5.78 -2.02 -23.10
CA HIS A 211 -6.44 -3.27 -22.71
C HIS A 211 -5.50 -4.09 -21.82
N ALA A 212 -6.10 -4.83 -20.88
CA ALA A 212 -5.37 -5.83 -20.10
C ALA A 212 -4.78 -6.89 -21.02
N HIS A 213 -3.61 -7.38 -20.66
CA HIS A 213 -2.95 -8.47 -21.40
C HIS A 213 -3.88 -9.70 -21.46
N PRO A 214 -4.03 -10.37 -22.61
CA PRO A 214 -5.04 -11.45 -22.79
C PRO A 214 -4.82 -12.64 -21.83
N GLU A 215 -3.62 -12.85 -21.31
CA GLU A 215 -3.34 -13.91 -20.33
C GLU A 215 -3.58 -13.47 -18.88
N VAL A 216 -3.92 -12.20 -18.63
CA VAL A 216 -4.12 -11.67 -17.27
C VAL A 216 -5.60 -11.48 -17.00
N TYR A 217 -6.08 -12.11 -15.95
CA TYR A 217 -7.40 -11.78 -15.41
C TYR A 217 -7.24 -10.67 -14.37
N ALA A 218 -7.80 -9.51 -14.66
CA ALA A 218 -7.74 -8.34 -13.80
C ALA A 218 -9.12 -8.06 -13.19
N MET A 219 -9.18 -7.84 -11.87
CA MET A 219 -10.40 -7.45 -11.17
C MET A 219 -10.21 -6.17 -10.36
N VAL A 220 -11.28 -5.38 -10.28
CA VAL A 220 -11.37 -4.19 -9.45
C VAL A 220 -12.49 -4.36 -8.43
N VAL A 221 -12.13 -4.19 -7.16
CA VAL A 221 -13.06 -4.26 -6.03
C VAL A 221 -13.02 -2.93 -5.28
N PRO A 222 -13.99 -2.02 -5.48
CA PRO A 222 -14.03 -0.74 -4.79
C PRO A 222 -14.01 -0.91 -3.26
N GLY A 223 -13.31 -0.02 -2.55
CA GLY A 223 -13.07 -0.12 -1.12
C GLY A 223 -14.32 0.02 -0.24
N SER A 224 -15.40 0.57 -0.77
CA SER A 224 -16.71 0.67 -0.11
C SER A 224 -17.83 0.88 -1.13
N ALA A 225 -19.08 0.66 -0.72
CA ALA A 225 -20.25 0.94 -1.57
C ALA A 225 -20.33 2.43 -1.98
N ARG A 226 -19.89 3.34 -1.10
CA ARG A 226 -19.83 4.78 -1.39
C ARG A 226 -18.77 5.06 -2.46
N VAL A 227 -17.57 4.52 -2.33
CA VAL A 227 -16.51 4.68 -3.34
C VAL A 227 -16.95 4.09 -4.68
N LYS A 228 -17.64 2.94 -4.67
CA LYS A 228 -18.19 2.36 -5.89
C LYS A 228 -19.17 3.31 -6.59
N ALA A 229 -20.14 3.86 -5.84
CA ALA A 229 -21.14 4.77 -6.41
C ALA A 229 -20.47 6.07 -6.94
N GLU A 230 -19.46 6.60 -6.25
CA GLU A 230 -18.70 7.76 -6.68
C GLU A 230 -17.90 7.45 -7.96
N ALA A 231 -17.21 6.33 -8.02
CA ALA A 231 -16.47 5.89 -9.19
C ALA A 231 -17.37 5.66 -10.43
N GLU A 232 -18.55 5.08 -10.23
CA GLU A 232 -19.54 4.89 -11.30
C GLU A 232 -20.12 6.23 -11.79
N ALA A 233 -20.35 7.18 -10.88
CA ALA A 233 -20.78 8.53 -11.24
C ALA A 233 -19.74 9.30 -12.08
N GLU A 234 -18.45 9.01 -11.86
CA GLU A 234 -17.33 9.55 -12.65
C GLU A 234 -17.05 8.76 -13.94
N GLY A 235 -17.69 7.60 -14.13
CA GLY A 235 -17.50 6.72 -15.30
C GLY A 235 -16.21 5.89 -15.24
N LEU A 236 -15.59 5.75 -14.06
CA LEU A 236 -14.38 4.94 -13.89
C LEU A 236 -14.64 3.46 -14.14
N ASP A 237 -15.83 2.96 -13.77
CA ASP A 237 -16.29 1.61 -14.05
C ASP A 237 -16.19 1.28 -15.55
N ARG A 238 -16.56 2.21 -16.42
CA ARG A 238 -16.49 2.05 -17.88
C ARG A 238 -15.03 1.99 -18.34
N ILE A 239 -14.17 2.85 -17.82
CA ILE A 239 -12.73 2.82 -18.16
C ILE A 239 -12.13 1.45 -17.81
N PHE A 240 -12.46 0.91 -16.63
CA PHE A 240 -12.00 -0.42 -16.22
C PHE A 240 -12.58 -1.54 -17.06
N THR A 241 -13.88 -1.53 -17.32
CA THR A 241 -14.54 -2.59 -18.11
C THR A 241 -14.11 -2.56 -19.58
N ASP A 242 -13.96 -1.38 -20.17
CA ASP A 242 -13.46 -1.21 -21.55
C ASP A 242 -12.01 -1.70 -21.67
N ALA A 243 -11.23 -1.57 -20.59
CA ALA A 243 -9.87 -2.13 -20.52
C ALA A 243 -9.84 -3.65 -20.24
N GLY A 244 -10.99 -4.30 -20.07
CA GLY A 244 -11.10 -5.75 -19.84
C GLY A 244 -10.98 -6.17 -18.37
N PHE A 245 -11.11 -5.22 -17.42
CA PHE A 245 -11.17 -5.55 -16.00
C PHE A 245 -12.58 -5.95 -15.56
N ASP A 246 -12.66 -6.91 -14.65
CA ASP A 246 -13.90 -7.30 -13.98
C ASP A 246 -14.24 -6.33 -12.85
N TRP A 247 -15.24 -5.47 -13.07
CA TRP A 247 -15.72 -4.48 -12.09
C TRP A 247 -16.67 -5.14 -11.10
N ARG A 248 -16.25 -5.25 -9.85
CA ARG A 248 -16.94 -6.01 -8.81
C ARG A 248 -17.75 -5.12 -7.85
N VAL A 249 -18.55 -5.77 -7.02
CA VAL A 249 -19.17 -5.12 -5.86
C VAL A 249 -18.13 -4.87 -4.78
N ALA A 250 -18.34 -3.81 -3.97
CA ALA A 250 -17.46 -3.49 -2.86
C ALA A 250 -17.41 -4.63 -1.82
N GLY A 251 -16.22 -4.95 -1.35
CA GLY A 251 -16.01 -6.01 -0.37
C GLY A 251 -14.55 -6.40 -0.21
N CYS A 252 -14.28 -7.45 0.55
CA CYS A 252 -12.92 -7.96 0.73
C CYS A 252 -12.43 -8.83 -0.42
N SER A 253 -13.34 -9.65 -1.03
CA SER A 253 -13.01 -10.48 -2.19
C SER A 253 -11.66 -11.20 -2.02
N MET A 254 -10.80 -11.15 -3.04
CA MET A 254 -9.49 -11.79 -3.03
C MET A 254 -8.54 -11.23 -1.96
N CYS A 255 -8.72 -10.03 -1.44
CA CYS A 255 -7.86 -9.49 -0.36
C CYS A 255 -7.75 -10.44 0.84
N LEU A 256 -8.81 -11.18 1.14
CA LEU A 256 -8.90 -12.12 2.25
C LEU A 256 -9.03 -13.59 1.81
N GLY A 257 -9.48 -13.82 0.56
CA GLY A 257 -9.68 -15.16 0.02
C GLY A 257 -10.76 -15.99 0.75
N MET A 258 -11.80 -15.32 1.27
CA MET A 258 -12.91 -15.98 1.99
C MET A 258 -14.15 -16.24 1.12
N ASN A 259 -14.08 -15.91 -0.15
CA ASN A 259 -15.10 -16.19 -1.16
C ASN A 259 -14.46 -16.97 -2.32
N PRO A 260 -15.20 -17.33 -3.38
CA PRO A 260 -14.63 -18.03 -4.54
C PRO A 260 -13.54 -17.26 -5.31
N ASP A 261 -13.40 -15.95 -5.07
CA ASP A 261 -12.33 -15.15 -5.68
C ASP A 261 -10.99 -15.46 -5.02
N VAL A 262 -10.36 -16.54 -5.44
CA VAL A 262 -9.07 -17.02 -4.92
C VAL A 262 -8.10 -17.35 -6.05
N LEU A 263 -6.81 -17.24 -5.75
CA LEU A 263 -5.75 -17.73 -6.63
C LEU A 263 -5.73 -19.26 -6.64
N GLN A 264 -5.53 -19.84 -7.82
CA GLN A 264 -5.20 -21.25 -7.92
C GLN A 264 -3.71 -21.46 -7.55
N PRO A 265 -3.35 -22.68 -7.12
CA PRO A 265 -1.95 -23.00 -6.80
C PRO A 265 -1.02 -22.64 -7.97
N GLY A 266 0.05 -21.92 -7.66
CA GLY A 266 1.04 -21.45 -8.63
C GLY A 266 0.69 -20.15 -9.34
N GLN A 267 -0.57 -19.71 -9.35
CA GLN A 267 -0.94 -18.43 -9.94
C GLN A 267 -0.29 -17.26 -9.20
N ARG A 268 0.15 -16.28 -9.98
CA ARG A 268 0.84 -15.08 -9.52
C ARG A 268 -0.04 -13.85 -9.67
N CYS A 269 -0.15 -13.04 -8.62
CA CYS A 269 -1.01 -11.86 -8.58
C CYS A 269 -0.21 -10.60 -8.24
N ALA A 270 -0.37 -9.56 -9.05
CA ALA A 270 -0.07 -8.18 -8.65
C ALA A 270 -1.28 -7.65 -7.85
N SER A 271 -1.08 -7.31 -6.58
CA SER A 271 -2.17 -7.06 -5.65
C SER A 271 -1.97 -5.76 -4.86
N THR A 272 -3.02 -4.97 -4.74
CA THR A 272 -3.04 -3.77 -3.88
C THR A 272 -3.46 -4.05 -2.44
N SER A 273 -3.61 -5.33 -2.06
CA SER A 273 -3.87 -5.71 -0.66
C SER A 273 -2.71 -5.36 0.27
N ASN A 274 -2.93 -5.49 1.59
CA ASN A 274 -1.93 -5.11 2.58
C ASN A 274 -0.96 -6.24 2.92
N ARG A 275 -1.40 -7.49 2.75
CA ARG A 275 -0.70 -8.69 3.23
C ARG A 275 -0.63 -9.73 2.15
N ASN A 276 0.51 -10.44 2.10
CA ASN A 276 0.80 -11.47 1.11
C ASN A 276 1.44 -12.73 1.70
N PHE A 277 1.13 -13.05 2.96
CA PHE A 277 1.62 -14.30 3.54
C PHE A 277 1.08 -15.53 2.78
N GLU A 278 1.76 -16.64 2.90
CA GLU A 278 1.43 -17.90 2.21
C GLU A 278 -0.04 -18.27 2.35
N GLY A 279 -0.71 -18.47 1.23
CA GLY A 279 -2.13 -18.86 1.18
C GLY A 279 -3.14 -17.72 1.40
N ARG A 280 -2.71 -16.47 1.62
CA ARG A 280 -3.61 -15.34 1.90
C ARG A 280 -4.70 -15.13 0.85
N GLN A 281 -4.34 -15.18 -0.42
CA GLN A 281 -5.26 -15.02 -1.55
C GLN A 281 -5.65 -16.35 -2.21
N GLY A 282 -5.38 -17.48 -1.56
CA GLY A 282 -5.61 -18.84 -2.04
C GLY A 282 -4.43 -19.75 -1.76
N LYS A 283 -4.71 -21.03 -1.47
CA LYS A 283 -3.67 -22.02 -1.17
C LYS A 283 -2.69 -22.17 -2.33
N GLY A 284 -1.40 -21.91 -2.10
CA GLY A 284 -0.35 -21.97 -3.11
C GLY A 284 -0.36 -20.79 -4.08
N GLY A 285 -1.21 -19.77 -3.86
CA GLY A 285 -1.21 -18.51 -4.61
C GLY A 285 0.00 -17.65 -4.26
N ARG A 286 0.57 -16.97 -5.26
CA ARG A 286 1.78 -16.16 -5.19
C ARG A 286 1.43 -14.70 -5.31
N THR A 287 1.37 -13.97 -4.19
CA THR A 287 0.93 -12.59 -4.14
C THR A 287 2.10 -11.63 -4.01
N HIS A 288 2.17 -10.67 -4.92
CA HIS A 288 3.08 -9.52 -4.85
C HIS A 288 2.29 -8.26 -4.50
N LEU A 289 2.67 -7.56 -3.46
CA LEU A 289 2.09 -6.27 -3.11
C LEU A 289 2.70 -5.18 -3.98
N VAL A 290 1.82 -4.36 -4.54
CA VAL A 290 2.18 -3.21 -5.38
C VAL A 290 1.20 -2.06 -5.12
N SER A 291 1.54 -0.86 -5.61
CA SER A 291 0.62 0.28 -5.63
C SER A 291 -0.45 0.15 -6.71
N PRO A 292 -1.59 0.86 -6.60
CA PRO A 292 -2.66 0.83 -7.61
C PRO A 292 -2.20 1.16 -9.04
N PRO A 293 -1.38 2.19 -9.29
CA PRO A 293 -0.82 2.43 -10.62
C PRO A 293 0.05 1.27 -11.14
N MET A 294 0.85 0.67 -10.25
CA MET A 294 1.69 -0.48 -10.60
C MET A 294 0.87 -1.73 -10.93
N ALA A 295 -0.23 -1.96 -10.21
CA ALA A 295 -1.16 -3.06 -10.51
C ALA A 295 -1.82 -2.86 -11.87
N ALA A 296 -2.27 -1.64 -12.18
CA ALA A 296 -2.85 -1.26 -13.46
C ALA A 296 -1.82 -1.44 -14.62
N ALA A 297 -0.59 -0.98 -14.42
CA ALA A 297 0.50 -1.13 -15.38
C ALA A 297 0.82 -2.61 -15.65
N ALA A 298 0.91 -3.41 -14.60
CA ALA A 298 1.16 -4.85 -14.71
C ALA A 298 0.03 -5.58 -15.44
N ALA A 299 -1.23 -5.17 -15.25
CA ALA A 299 -2.36 -5.75 -15.98
C ALA A 299 -2.23 -5.60 -17.49
N ILE A 300 -1.76 -4.44 -17.96
CA ILE A 300 -1.57 -4.16 -19.38
C ILE A 300 -0.38 -4.95 -19.93
N ALA A 301 0.73 -4.97 -19.20
CA ALA A 301 1.98 -5.56 -19.68
C ALA A 301 2.01 -7.10 -19.59
N GLY A 302 1.25 -7.71 -18.67
CA GLY A 302 1.33 -9.14 -18.36
C GLY A 302 2.51 -9.52 -17.46
N HIS A 303 3.29 -8.54 -17.03
CA HIS A 303 4.42 -8.66 -16.10
C HIS A 303 4.59 -7.38 -15.32
N PHE A 304 5.46 -7.36 -14.31
CA PHE A 304 5.76 -6.11 -13.61
C PHE A 304 6.51 -5.16 -14.55
N VAL A 305 6.09 -3.91 -14.56
CA VAL A 305 6.68 -2.84 -15.37
C VAL A 305 6.74 -1.56 -14.54
N ASP A 306 7.75 -0.75 -14.79
CA ASP A 306 7.87 0.54 -14.14
C ASP A 306 6.81 1.50 -14.70
N VAL A 307 5.84 1.86 -13.86
CA VAL A 307 4.74 2.75 -14.25
C VAL A 307 5.22 4.12 -14.75
N ARG A 308 6.43 4.53 -14.38
CA ARG A 308 7.05 5.78 -14.83
C ARG A 308 7.47 5.76 -16.31
N GLN A 309 7.45 4.58 -16.94
CA GLN A 309 7.86 4.36 -18.33
C GLN A 309 6.67 4.14 -19.29
N LEU A 310 5.42 4.17 -18.80
CA LEU A 310 4.19 4.00 -19.56
C LEU A 310 3.57 5.35 -19.96
#